data_96cdb5caa3a033e327deca2416527855
#
_entry.id   96cdb5caa3a033e327deca2416527855
#
_cell.length_a   1.000
_cell.length_b   1.000
_cell.length_c   1.000
_cell.angle_alpha   90.00
_cell.angle_beta   90.00
_cell.angle_gamma   90.00
#
_symmetry.space_group_name_H-M   'P 1'
#
loop_
_entity.id
_entity.type
_entity.pdbx_description
1 polymer ?
#
loop_
_entity_poly.entity_id
_entity_poly.type
_entity_poly.pdbx_seq_one_letter_code
_entity_poly.pdbx_strand_id
1 'polypeptide(L)'
;MLDKAASVLGALESGPATLAQLVTATGLARPTAHRLAVALEHHRMVARDMQGRFVLGPRLNELATAAGEDRLLAAANPVLTALRDHTGESAQLYRRQGDHRICVAAAERPVG
;
A
#
# COMPACT_ATOMS: atom_id res chain seq x y z
N MET A 1 6.87 18.10 -11.48
CA MET A 1 5.54 17.46 -11.53
C MET A 1 5.40 16.30 -10.56
N LEU A 2 6.31 15.34 -10.63
CA LEU A 2 6.27 14.16 -9.74
C LEU A 2 6.40 14.55 -8.26
N ASP A 3 7.28 15.49 -7.93
CA ASP A 3 7.46 15.94 -6.54
C ASP A 3 6.17 16.54 -5.98
N LYS A 4 5.44 17.29 -6.81
CA LYS A 4 4.17 17.90 -6.38
C LYS A 4 3.09 16.84 -6.19
N ALA A 5 3.02 15.85 -7.08
CA ALA A 5 2.09 14.73 -6.93
C ALA A 5 2.40 13.92 -5.68
N ALA A 6 3.68 13.64 -5.40
CA ALA A 6 4.10 12.96 -4.19
C ALA A 6 3.71 13.75 -2.93
N SER A 7 3.81 15.08 -2.97
CA SER A 7 3.38 15.93 -1.86
C SER A 7 1.89 15.79 -1.57
N VAL A 8 1.06 15.70 -2.60
CA VAL A 8 -0.39 15.51 -2.43
C VAL A 8 -0.66 14.15 -1.78
N LEU A 9 0.00 13.08 -2.27
CA LEU A 9 -0.15 11.76 -1.68
C LEU A 9 0.32 11.74 -0.22
N GLY A 10 1.46 12.39 0.06
CA GLY A 10 1.98 12.48 1.42
C GLY A 10 1.05 13.20 2.37
N ALA A 11 0.35 14.23 1.88
CA ALA A 11 -0.61 14.95 2.70
C ALA A 11 -1.83 14.08 3.10
N LEU A 12 -2.11 13.03 2.34
CA LEU A 12 -3.23 12.12 2.61
C LEU A 12 -2.85 10.96 3.53
N GLU A 13 -1.58 10.80 3.89
CA GLU A 13 -1.16 9.75 4.82
C GLU A 13 -1.84 9.87 6.19
N SER A 14 -2.09 11.10 6.62
CA SER A 14 -2.69 11.35 7.95
C SER A 14 -4.20 11.14 7.97
N GLY A 15 -4.81 10.95 6.82
CA GLY A 15 -6.24 10.74 6.70
C GLY A 15 -6.89 11.60 5.63
N PRO A 16 -8.23 11.58 5.52
CA PRO A 16 -8.96 12.35 4.53
C PRO A 16 -8.69 13.84 4.63
N ALA A 17 -8.67 14.52 3.49
CA ALA A 17 -8.41 15.96 3.42
C ALA A 17 -9.29 16.62 2.38
N THR A 18 -9.78 17.82 2.71
CA THR A 18 -10.44 18.70 1.75
C THR A 18 -9.40 19.35 0.87
N LEU A 19 -9.83 19.99 -0.23
CA LEU A 19 -8.90 20.73 -1.09
C LEU A 19 -8.17 21.83 -0.30
N ALA A 20 -8.88 22.54 0.58
CA ALA A 20 -8.26 23.57 1.41
C ALA A 20 -7.16 22.98 2.32
N GLN A 21 -7.40 21.81 2.89
CA GLN A 21 -6.41 21.12 3.71
C GLN A 21 -5.20 20.66 2.90
N LEU A 22 -5.41 20.20 1.67
CA LEU A 22 -4.32 19.84 0.76
C LEU A 22 -3.45 21.07 0.43
N VAL A 23 -4.08 22.21 0.14
CA VAL A 23 -3.37 23.45 -0.12
C VAL A 23 -2.50 23.84 1.08
N THR A 24 -3.06 23.78 2.28
CA THR A 24 -2.33 24.10 3.52
C THR A 24 -1.17 23.12 3.75
N ALA A 25 -1.41 21.83 3.58
CA ALA A 25 -0.41 20.81 3.86
C ALA A 25 0.73 20.78 2.85
N THR A 26 0.44 21.04 1.58
CA THR A 26 1.44 20.95 0.49
C THR A 26 2.11 22.28 0.17
N GLY A 27 1.48 23.39 0.51
CA GLY A 27 1.95 24.72 0.09
C GLY A 27 1.72 25.02 -1.39
N LEU A 28 1.04 24.14 -2.11
CA LEU A 28 0.75 24.34 -3.54
C LEU A 28 -0.37 25.34 -3.72
N ALA A 29 -0.35 26.04 -4.86
CA ALA A 29 -1.47 26.90 -5.25
C ALA A 29 -2.73 26.05 -5.42
N ARG A 30 -3.88 26.60 -5.06
CA ARG A 30 -5.15 25.87 -5.10
C ARG A 30 -5.45 25.24 -6.46
N PRO A 31 -5.30 25.92 -7.60
CA PRO A 31 -5.54 25.29 -8.90
C PRO A 31 -4.60 24.12 -9.18
N THR A 32 -3.35 24.23 -8.77
CA THR A 32 -2.36 23.16 -8.94
C THR A 32 -2.71 21.95 -8.08
N ALA A 33 -3.02 22.18 -6.82
CA ALA A 33 -3.43 21.10 -5.92
C ALA A 33 -4.68 20.38 -6.44
N HIS A 34 -5.66 21.12 -6.92
CA HIS A 34 -6.88 20.57 -7.49
C HIS A 34 -6.60 19.71 -8.72
N ARG A 35 -5.82 20.23 -9.68
CA ARG A 35 -5.48 19.49 -10.90
C ARG A 35 -4.73 18.20 -10.59
N LEU A 36 -3.80 18.25 -9.64
CA LEU A 36 -3.05 17.05 -9.24
C LEU A 36 -3.94 16.02 -8.56
N ALA A 37 -4.81 16.47 -7.65
CA ALA A 37 -5.75 15.58 -6.99
C ALA A 37 -6.68 14.91 -7.99
N VAL A 38 -7.20 15.64 -8.96
CA VAL A 38 -8.08 15.07 -10.00
C VAL A 38 -7.30 14.13 -10.92
N ALA A 39 -6.08 14.45 -11.29
CA ALA A 39 -5.24 13.58 -12.10
C ALA A 39 -4.93 12.27 -11.36
N LEU A 40 -4.61 12.36 -10.08
CA LEU A 40 -4.36 11.18 -9.25
C LEU A 40 -5.64 10.34 -9.07
N GLU A 41 -6.78 10.99 -8.96
CA GLU A 41 -8.09 10.32 -8.89
C GLU A 41 -8.37 9.56 -10.18
N HIS A 42 -8.04 10.15 -11.33
CA HIS A 42 -8.19 9.49 -12.63
C HIS A 42 -7.39 8.18 -12.70
N HIS A 43 -6.22 8.14 -12.07
CA HIS A 43 -5.39 6.95 -12.02
C HIS A 43 -5.66 6.07 -10.80
N ARG A 44 -6.72 6.33 -10.06
CA ARG A 44 -7.13 5.55 -8.88
C ARG A 44 -6.12 5.59 -7.72
N MET A 45 -5.17 6.51 -7.77
CA MET A 45 -4.22 6.74 -6.67
C MET A 45 -4.82 7.58 -5.56
N VAL A 46 -5.85 8.36 -5.89
CA VAL A 46 -6.65 9.14 -4.96
C VAL A 46 -8.11 8.79 -5.22
N ALA A 47 -8.92 8.81 -4.20
CA ALA A 47 -10.36 8.63 -4.28
C ALA A 47 -11.04 9.71 -3.44
N ARG A 48 -12.36 9.71 -3.39
CA ARG A 48 -13.13 10.61 -2.53
C ARG A 48 -13.98 9.79 -1.58
N ASP A 49 -14.04 10.22 -0.33
CA ASP A 49 -14.90 9.57 0.64
C ASP A 49 -16.34 10.05 0.50
N MET A 50 -17.21 9.59 1.38
CA MET A 50 -18.63 9.93 1.32
C MET A 50 -18.91 11.40 1.57
N GLN A 51 -17.99 12.11 2.22
CA GLN A 51 -18.08 13.56 2.44
C GLN A 51 -17.41 14.37 1.33
N GLY A 52 -16.89 13.71 0.29
CA GLY A 52 -16.21 14.36 -0.82
C GLY A 52 -14.77 14.76 -0.54
N ARG A 53 -14.20 14.32 0.58
CA ARG A 53 -12.81 14.58 0.91
C ARG A 53 -11.90 13.63 0.14
N PHE A 54 -10.69 14.09 -0.18
CA PHE A 54 -9.73 13.23 -0.84
C PHE A 54 -9.12 12.22 0.13
N VAL A 55 -8.93 11.00 -0.34
CA VAL A 55 -8.32 9.91 0.41
C VAL A 55 -7.38 9.15 -0.51
N LEU A 56 -6.46 8.38 0.05
CA LEU A 56 -5.60 7.50 -0.75
C LEU A 56 -6.46 6.44 -1.44
N GLY A 57 -6.19 6.22 -2.73
CA GLY A 57 -7.02 5.37 -3.57
C GLY A 57 -6.55 3.92 -3.65
N PRO A 58 -7.39 3.03 -4.20
CA PRO A 58 -7.13 1.59 -4.22
C PRO A 58 -5.91 1.18 -5.05
N ARG A 59 -5.53 1.98 -6.07
CA ARG A 59 -4.35 1.66 -6.87
C ARG A 59 -3.07 1.63 -6.05
N LEU A 60 -2.97 2.48 -5.02
CA LEU A 60 -1.81 2.50 -4.13
C LEU A 60 -1.69 1.21 -3.34
N ASN A 61 -2.82 0.64 -2.92
CA ASN A 61 -2.83 -0.64 -2.22
C ASN A 61 -2.38 -1.78 -3.13
N GLU A 62 -2.84 -1.78 -4.38
CA GLU A 62 -2.44 -2.76 -5.39
C GLU A 62 -0.93 -2.71 -5.64
N LEU A 63 -0.39 -1.50 -5.81
CA LEU A 63 1.05 -1.31 -6.04
C LEU A 63 1.88 -1.69 -4.83
N ALA A 64 1.43 -1.33 -3.64
CA ALA A 64 2.12 -1.68 -2.40
C ALA A 64 2.14 -3.20 -2.18
N THR A 65 1.04 -3.87 -2.45
CA THR A 65 0.92 -5.33 -2.38
C THR A 65 1.90 -6.00 -3.34
N ALA A 66 1.91 -5.56 -4.59
CA ALA A 66 2.82 -6.11 -5.60
C ALA A 66 4.29 -5.92 -5.20
N ALA A 67 4.66 -4.71 -4.77
CA ALA A 67 6.03 -4.41 -4.35
C ALA A 67 6.43 -5.19 -3.10
N GLY A 68 5.52 -5.28 -2.13
CA GLY A 68 5.77 -5.99 -0.88
C GLY A 68 5.86 -7.48 -1.06
N GLU A 69 5.03 -8.06 -1.92
CA GLU A 69 5.05 -9.48 -2.20
C GLU A 69 6.37 -9.92 -2.82
N ASP A 70 6.89 -9.20 -3.81
CA ASP A 70 8.16 -9.54 -4.45
C ASP A 70 9.29 -9.62 -3.44
N ARG A 71 9.44 -8.62 -2.59
CA ARG A 71 10.52 -8.59 -1.59
C ARG A 71 10.30 -9.61 -0.49
N LEU A 72 9.06 -9.75 -0.05
CA LEU A 72 8.72 -10.65 1.04
C LEU A 72 8.93 -12.10 0.63
N LEU A 73 8.49 -12.48 -0.56
CA LEU A 73 8.69 -13.83 -1.09
C LEU A 73 10.18 -14.15 -1.29
N ALA A 74 10.94 -13.20 -1.85
CA ALA A 74 12.37 -13.39 -2.06
C ALA A 74 13.13 -13.61 -0.74
N ALA A 75 12.72 -12.93 0.33
CA ALA A 75 13.34 -13.07 1.64
C ALA A 75 12.78 -14.25 2.43
N ALA A 76 11.49 -14.55 2.28
CA ALA A 76 10.81 -15.52 3.12
C ALA A 76 11.02 -16.96 2.69
N ASN A 77 11.07 -17.26 1.40
CA ASN A 77 11.18 -18.63 0.91
C ASN A 77 12.40 -19.39 1.47
N PRO A 78 13.61 -18.82 1.46
CA PRO A 78 14.76 -19.51 2.07
C PRO A 78 14.60 -19.72 3.57
N VAL A 79 14.05 -18.76 4.28
CA VAL A 79 13.85 -18.85 5.73
C VAL A 79 12.82 -19.92 6.08
N LEU A 80 11.69 -19.92 5.38
CA LEU A 80 10.61 -20.91 5.60
C LEU A 80 11.09 -22.32 5.27
N THR A 81 11.85 -22.49 4.19
CA THR A 81 12.42 -23.77 3.81
C THR A 81 13.40 -24.27 4.88
N ALA A 82 14.27 -23.39 5.38
CA ALA A 82 15.21 -23.73 6.45
C ALA A 82 14.47 -24.13 7.74
N LEU A 83 13.41 -23.41 8.10
CA LEU A 83 12.59 -23.76 9.27
C LEU A 83 11.92 -25.09 9.10
N ARG A 84 11.32 -25.35 7.94
CA ARG A 84 10.70 -26.65 7.65
C ARG A 84 11.71 -27.80 7.77
N ASP A 85 12.89 -27.64 7.16
CA ASP A 85 13.91 -28.69 7.14
C ASP A 85 14.48 -28.93 8.53
N HIS A 86 14.64 -27.86 9.33
CA HIS A 86 15.19 -27.98 10.68
C HIS A 86 14.20 -28.58 11.67
N THR A 87 12.92 -28.23 11.57
CA THR A 87 11.90 -28.67 12.52
C THR A 87 11.12 -29.90 12.05
N GLY A 88 11.11 -30.19 10.74
CA GLY A 88 10.24 -31.21 10.15
C GLY A 88 8.78 -30.79 10.07
N GLU A 89 8.47 -29.55 10.39
CA GLU A 89 7.09 -29.03 10.39
C GLU A 89 6.89 -28.04 9.24
N SER A 90 5.64 -27.89 8.81
CA SER A 90 5.28 -26.88 7.82
C SER A 90 5.51 -25.48 8.39
N ALA A 91 6.00 -24.57 7.54
CA ALA A 91 6.22 -23.18 7.90
C ALA A 91 5.45 -22.26 6.94
N GLN A 92 4.80 -21.23 7.46
CA GLN A 92 3.98 -20.32 6.69
C GLN A 92 4.23 -18.88 7.11
N LEU A 93 4.19 -17.97 6.14
CA LEU A 93 4.27 -16.55 6.39
C LEU A 93 2.94 -15.90 6.03
N TYR A 94 2.39 -15.12 6.93
CA TYR A 94 1.15 -14.39 6.73
C TYR A 94 1.40 -12.89 6.71
N ARG A 95 0.65 -12.20 5.86
CA ARG A 95 0.56 -10.75 5.89
C ARG A 95 -0.76 -10.37 6.52
N ARG A 96 -0.69 -9.45 7.48
CA ARG A 96 -1.90 -8.87 8.05
C ARG A 96 -2.45 -7.79 7.13
N GLN A 97 -3.74 -7.87 6.82
CA GLN A 97 -4.44 -6.89 6.01
C GLN A 97 -5.77 -6.60 6.69
N GLY A 98 -5.84 -5.49 7.43
CA GLY A 98 -6.99 -5.19 8.28
C GLY A 98 -7.20 -6.28 9.32
N ASP A 99 -8.37 -6.90 9.32
CA ASP A 99 -8.71 -8.02 10.21
C ASP A 99 -8.40 -9.38 9.62
N HIS A 100 -7.83 -9.42 8.42
CA HIS A 100 -7.55 -10.68 7.73
C HIS A 100 -6.06 -10.98 7.72
N ARG A 101 -5.76 -12.27 7.67
CA ARG A 101 -4.40 -12.78 7.41
C ARG A 101 -4.40 -13.45 6.05
N ILE A 102 -3.39 -13.11 5.26
CA ILE A 102 -3.22 -13.68 3.93
C ILE A 102 -1.91 -14.43 3.91
N CYS A 103 -1.96 -15.73 3.57
CA CYS A 103 -0.75 -16.53 3.41
C CYS A 103 -0.03 -16.09 2.14
N VAL A 104 1.18 -15.56 2.27
CA VAL A 104 1.96 -15.07 1.13
C VAL A 104 3.11 -16.00 0.78
N ALA A 105 3.51 -16.89 1.68
CA ALA A 105 4.54 -17.89 1.41
C ALA A 105 4.35 -19.07 2.36
N ALA A 106 4.69 -20.27 1.89
CA ALA A 106 4.58 -21.48 2.69
C ALA A 106 5.65 -22.48 2.28
N ALA A 107 6.16 -23.24 3.26
CA ALA A 107 6.98 -24.43 3.03
C ALA A 107 6.32 -25.57 3.75
N GLU A 108 5.79 -26.53 3.00
CA GLU A 108 5.02 -27.62 3.55
C GLU A 108 5.90 -28.70 4.15
N ARG A 109 5.39 -29.34 5.18
CA ARG A 109 6.04 -30.50 5.78
C ARG A 109 6.12 -31.60 4.75
N PRO A 110 7.28 -32.29 4.63
CA PRO A 110 7.39 -33.44 3.72
C PRO A 110 6.35 -34.51 4.06
N VAL A 111 5.71 -35.03 3.02
CA VAL A 111 4.76 -36.15 3.14
C VAL A 111 5.59 -37.42 3.16
N GLY A 112 5.39 -38.20 4.22
CA GLY A 112 6.16 -39.44 4.24
C GLY A 112 6.07 -40.19 5.48
#